data_dce43778496d8bd1832e78d2a7e5fac0
#
_entry.id   dce43778496d8bd1832e78d2a7e5fac0
#
_cell.length_a   1.000
_cell.length_b   1.000
_cell.length_c   1.000
_cell.angle_alpha   90.00
_cell.angle_beta   90.00
_cell.angle_gamma   90.00
#
_symmetry.space_group_name_H-M   'P 1'
#
loop_
_entity.id
_entity.type
_entity.pdbx_description
1 polymer ?
#
loop_
_entity_poly.entity_id
_entity_poly.type
_entity_poly.pdbx_seq_one_letter_code
_entity_poly.pdbx_strand_id
1 'polypeptide(L)'
;MSTFSDFPLRPEILAALEKNAYTSPTKIQEEVIRASFENKHIVGQSQTGTGKTAAFVIPLLQKIDPNKRAVQAVILAPTRELAYQIREEVFKLSEGLRMKSIAVYGGSPIRRQREELQKGPQI
;
A
#
# COMPACT_ATOMS: atom_id res chain seq x y z
N MET A 1 11.17 4.40 -21.58
CA MET A 1 10.87 3.73 -20.30
C MET A 1 10.10 4.66 -19.40
N SER A 2 9.04 4.16 -18.79
CA SER A 2 8.26 4.93 -17.81
C SER A 2 9.02 5.05 -16.50
N THR A 3 8.86 6.19 -15.84
CA THR A 3 9.31 6.41 -14.46
C THR A 3 8.10 6.63 -13.57
N PHE A 4 8.29 6.50 -12.26
CA PHE A 4 7.19 6.81 -11.33
C PHE A 4 6.76 8.27 -11.40
N SER A 5 7.66 9.17 -11.77
CA SER A 5 7.36 10.59 -11.93
C SER A 5 6.46 10.90 -13.12
N ASP A 6 6.27 9.96 -14.03
CA ASP A 6 5.33 10.11 -15.17
C ASP A 6 3.87 10.00 -14.72
N PHE A 7 3.63 9.55 -13.50
CA PHE A 7 2.29 9.44 -12.93
C PHE A 7 2.05 10.58 -11.93
N PRO A 8 0.82 11.12 -11.84
CA PRO A 8 0.50 12.21 -10.91
C PRO A 8 0.36 11.70 -9.47
N LEU A 9 1.40 11.04 -8.98
CA LEU A 9 1.48 10.56 -7.60
C LEU A 9 1.81 11.69 -6.64
N ARG A 10 1.37 11.55 -5.38
CA ARG A 10 1.72 12.51 -4.32
C ARG A 10 3.24 12.62 -4.17
N PRO A 11 3.76 13.83 -3.91
CA PRO A 11 5.21 14.01 -3.69
C PRO A 11 5.78 13.11 -2.60
N GLU A 12 5.02 12.84 -1.54
CA GLU A 12 5.43 11.99 -0.44
C GLU A 12 5.60 10.53 -0.88
N ILE A 13 4.76 10.06 -1.79
CA ILE A 13 4.88 8.70 -2.36
C ILE A 13 6.10 8.62 -3.27
N LEU A 14 6.31 9.61 -4.13
CA LEU A 14 7.48 9.66 -5.01
C LEU A 14 8.78 9.68 -4.20
N ALA A 15 8.83 10.47 -3.13
CA ALA A 15 9.98 10.51 -2.24
C ALA A 15 10.25 9.17 -1.55
N ALA A 16 9.20 8.49 -1.10
CA ALA A 16 9.33 7.17 -0.47
C ALA A 16 9.81 6.11 -1.46
N LEU A 17 9.34 6.16 -2.71
CA LEU A 17 9.79 5.26 -3.77
C LEU A 17 11.28 5.45 -4.05
N GLU A 18 11.73 6.68 -4.18
CA GLU A 18 13.13 7.00 -4.40
C GLU A 18 14.00 6.52 -3.23
N LYS A 19 13.58 6.82 -2.00
CA LYS A 19 14.30 6.40 -0.78
C LYS A 19 14.45 4.89 -0.68
N ASN A 20 13.47 4.13 -1.15
CA ASN A 20 13.48 2.67 -1.10
C ASN A 20 14.01 2.03 -2.40
N ALA A 21 14.72 2.80 -3.21
CA ALA A 21 15.38 2.35 -4.45
C ALA A 21 14.43 1.81 -5.52
N TYR A 22 13.20 2.27 -5.56
CA TYR A 22 12.28 2.04 -6.67
C TYR A 22 12.59 3.02 -7.78
N THR A 23 13.38 2.60 -8.76
CA THR A 23 13.87 3.49 -9.83
C THR A 23 12.86 3.65 -10.97
N SER A 24 12.25 2.54 -11.39
CA SER A 24 11.25 2.54 -12.45
C SER A 24 10.17 1.51 -12.14
N PRO A 25 8.93 1.74 -12.58
CA PRO A 25 7.87 0.78 -12.34
C PRO A 25 8.08 -0.50 -13.17
N THR A 26 7.72 -1.63 -12.57
CA THR A 26 7.57 -2.88 -13.31
C THR A 26 6.31 -2.78 -14.18
N LYS A 27 6.15 -3.71 -15.12
CA LYS A 27 4.97 -3.74 -16.00
C LYS A 27 3.66 -3.79 -15.22
N ILE A 28 3.56 -4.68 -14.22
CA ILE A 28 2.34 -4.79 -13.41
C ILE A 28 2.07 -3.52 -12.60
N GLN A 29 3.11 -2.90 -12.07
CA GLN A 29 2.98 -1.64 -11.34
C GLN A 29 2.43 -0.54 -12.24
N GLU A 30 3.00 -0.38 -13.43
CA GLU A 30 2.56 0.63 -14.39
C GLU A 30 1.09 0.44 -14.80
N GLU A 31 0.72 -0.78 -15.17
CA GLU A 31 -0.65 -1.10 -15.59
C GLU A 31 -1.67 -0.87 -14.47
N VAL A 32 -1.36 -1.29 -13.26
CA VAL A 32 -2.27 -1.12 -12.11
C VAL A 32 -2.38 0.36 -11.72
N ILE A 33 -1.28 1.09 -11.71
CA ILE A 33 -1.30 2.53 -11.39
C ILE A 33 -2.18 3.27 -12.42
N ARG A 34 -2.00 3.00 -13.71
CA ARG A 34 -2.83 3.63 -14.76
C ARG A 34 -4.32 3.34 -14.55
N ALA A 35 -4.66 2.07 -14.37
CA ALA A 35 -6.05 1.65 -14.17
C ALA A 35 -6.66 2.28 -12.92
N SER A 36 -5.87 2.48 -11.87
CA SER A 36 -6.34 3.09 -10.61
C SER A 36 -6.75 4.54 -10.78
N PHE A 37 -6.07 5.31 -11.63
CA PHE A 37 -6.44 6.70 -11.93
C PHE A 37 -7.74 6.80 -12.73
N GLU A 38 -8.13 5.72 -13.40
CA GLU A 38 -9.41 5.63 -14.10
C GLU A 38 -10.55 5.14 -13.18
N ASN A 39 -10.29 4.93 -11.90
CA ASN A 39 -11.24 4.43 -10.89
C ASN A 39 -11.87 3.08 -11.25
N LYS A 40 -11.13 2.23 -11.91
CA LYS A 40 -11.57 0.89 -12.29
C LYS A 40 -11.32 -0.12 -11.17
N HIS A 41 -12.15 -1.15 -11.12
CA HIS A 41 -11.82 -2.37 -10.38
C HIS A 41 -10.73 -3.12 -11.16
N ILE A 42 -9.75 -3.68 -10.43
CA ILE A 42 -8.56 -4.22 -11.05
C ILE A 42 -8.34 -5.65 -10.59
N VAL A 43 -8.07 -6.54 -11.54
CA VAL A 43 -7.53 -7.88 -11.27
C VAL A 43 -6.14 -7.91 -11.89
N GLY A 44 -5.11 -7.98 -11.03
CA GLY A 44 -3.72 -8.04 -11.46
C GLY A 44 -3.12 -9.40 -11.16
N GLN A 45 -2.53 -10.02 -12.17
CA GLN A 45 -1.85 -11.30 -12.06
C GLN A 45 -0.46 -11.20 -12.68
N SER A 46 0.54 -11.61 -11.93
CA SER A 46 1.92 -11.67 -12.42
C SER A 46 2.71 -12.71 -11.63
N GLN A 47 3.89 -13.04 -12.12
CA GLN A 47 4.78 -13.96 -11.43
C GLN A 47 5.28 -13.39 -10.11
N THR A 48 5.70 -14.27 -9.19
CA THR A 48 6.32 -13.89 -7.92
C THR A 48 7.59 -13.06 -8.17
N GLY A 49 7.81 -12.04 -7.35
CA GLY A 49 9.00 -11.19 -7.48
C GLY A 49 8.90 -10.07 -8.52
N THR A 50 7.71 -9.83 -9.08
CA THR A 50 7.48 -8.77 -10.08
C THR A 50 6.98 -7.45 -9.50
N GLY A 51 6.93 -7.33 -8.15
CA GLY A 51 6.49 -6.11 -7.49
C GLY A 51 4.99 -5.96 -7.35
N LYS A 52 4.24 -7.06 -7.26
CA LYS A 52 2.78 -7.02 -7.11
C LYS A 52 2.30 -6.26 -5.88
N THR A 53 3.01 -6.39 -4.77
CA THR A 53 2.63 -5.70 -3.53
C THR A 53 2.64 -4.19 -3.71
N ALA A 54 3.72 -3.63 -4.24
CA ALA A 54 3.81 -2.20 -4.52
C ALA A 54 2.77 -1.79 -5.57
N ALA A 55 2.43 -2.65 -6.52
CA ALA A 55 1.47 -2.36 -7.57
C ALA A 55 0.09 -1.98 -7.02
N PHE A 56 -0.38 -2.60 -5.93
CA PHE A 56 -1.64 -2.19 -5.32
C PHE A 56 -1.46 -1.24 -4.13
N VAL A 57 -0.34 -1.29 -3.43
CA VAL A 57 -0.07 -0.37 -2.29
C VAL A 57 0.04 1.08 -2.78
N ILE A 58 0.75 1.33 -3.85
CA ILE A 58 0.92 2.70 -4.39
C ILE A 58 -0.43 3.36 -4.70
N PRO A 59 -1.34 2.74 -5.46
CA PRO A 59 -2.66 3.32 -5.69
C PRO A 59 -3.49 3.51 -4.43
N LEU A 60 -3.42 2.59 -3.47
CA LEU A 60 -4.12 2.74 -2.20
C LEU A 60 -3.65 3.98 -1.46
N LEU A 61 -2.34 4.14 -1.31
CA LEU A 61 -1.76 5.30 -0.63
C LEU A 61 -2.11 6.61 -1.33
N GLN A 62 -2.22 6.60 -2.66
CA GLN A 62 -2.63 7.76 -3.42
C GLN A 62 -4.06 8.21 -3.07
N LYS A 63 -4.95 7.27 -2.73
CA LYS A 63 -6.35 7.54 -2.42
C LYS A 63 -6.65 7.77 -0.94
N ILE A 64 -5.76 7.38 -0.05
CA ILE A 64 -5.94 7.53 1.40
C ILE A 64 -5.89 9.01 1.78
N ASP A 65 -6.82 9.44 2.66
CA ASP A 65 -6.75 10.72 3.35
C ASP A 65 -6.07 10.51 4.71
N PRO A 66 -4.80 10.92 4.88
CA PRO A 66 -4.08 10.72 6.13
C PRO A 66 -4.62 11.54 7.31
N ASN A 67 -5.42 12.57 7.04
CA ASN A 67 -6.03 13.39 8.07
C ASN A 67 -7.32 12.80 8.65
N LYS A 68 -7.87 11.79 7.99
CA LYS A 68 -9.07 11.10 8.44
C LYS A 68 -8.70 9.83 9.21
N ARG A 69 -8.97 9.82 10.50
CA ARG A 69 -8.70 8.68 11.37
C ARG A 69 -9.82 7.64 11.29
N ALA A 70 -9.89 6.97 10.17
CA ALA A 70 -10.85 5.91 9.92
C ALA A 70 -10.24 4.91 8.93
N VAL A 71 -10.68 3.68 9.01
CA VAL A 71 -10.29 2.64 8.04
C VAL A 71 -10.86 3.02 6.67
N GLN A 72 -9.97 3.15 5.69
CA GLN A 72 -10.32 3.54 4.32
C GLN A 72 -9.99 2.45 3.32
N ALA A 73 -9.13 1.50 3.69
CA ALA A 73 -8.79 0.36 2.86
C ALA A 73 -8.59 -0.89 3.73
N VAL A 74 -8.93 -2.03 3.17
CA VAL A 74 -8.69 -3.33 3.78
C VAL A 74 -7.95 -4.20 2.77
N ILE A 75 -6.87 -4.82 3.21
CA ILE A 75 -6.08 -5.74 2.39
C ILE A 75 -6.18 -7.13 3.01
N LEU A 76 -6.62 -8.10 2.21
CA LEU A 76 -6.69 -9.49 2.63
C LEU A 76 -5.50 -10.28 2.11
N ALA A 77 -4.93 -11.11 2.95
CA ALA A 77 -3.81 -11.97 2.59
C ALA A 77 -4.08 -13.40 3.07
N PRO A 78 -3.62 -14.41 2.33
CA PRO A 78 -3.89 -15.81 2.68
C PRO A 78 -3.11 -16.32 3.89
N THR A 79 -1.99 -15.67 4.23
CA THR A 79 -1.15 -16.08 5.36
C THR A 79 -0.79 -14.88 6.23
N ARG A 80 -0.47 -15.16 7.49
CA ARG A 80 0.02 -14.16 8.44
C ARG A 80 1.33 -13.53 7.96
N GLU A 81 2.24 -14.35 7.43
CA GLU A 81 3.53 -13.90 6.92
C GLU A 81 3.36 -12.90 5.78
N LEU A 82 2.45 -13.17 4.85
CA LEU A 82 2.17 -12.26 3.75
C LEU A 82 1.50 -10.98 4.23
N ALA A 83 0.56 -11.08 5.17
CA ALA A 83 -0.06 -9.88 5.77
C ALA A 83 1.00 -8.97 6.41
N TYR A 84 1.96 -9.56 7.09
CA TYR A 84 3.06 -8.82 7.70
C TYR A 84 3.96 -8.17 6.65
N GLN A 85 4.32 -8.89 5.60
CA GLN A 85 5.12 -8.34 4.49
C GLN A 85 4.42 -7.18 3.80
N ILE A 86 3.12 -7.28 3.58
CA ILE A 86 2.32 -6.21 2.98
C ILE A 86 2.33 -4.97 3.90
N ARG A 87 2.15 -5.17 5.20
CA ARG A 87 2.21 -4.06 6.16
C ARG A 87 3.57 -3.36 6.14
N GLU A 88 4.66 -4.12 6.05
CA GLU A 88 6.00 -3.55 5.93
C GLU A 88 6.14 -2.68 4.67
N GLU A 89 5.60 -3.14 3.56
CA GLU A 89 5.61 -2.36 2.31
C GLU A 89 4.76 -1.10 2.42
N VAL A 90 3.58 -1.19 3.03
CA VAL A 90 2.73 -0.02 3.31
C VAL A 90 3.48 0.98 4.19
N PHE A 91 4.14 0.49 5.23
CA PHE A 91 4.92 1.33 6.15
C PHE A 91 6.02 2.10 5.42
N LYS A 92 6.81 1.41 4.59
CA LYS A 92 7.89 2.04 3.83
C LYS A 92 7.39 3.13 2.89
N LEU A 93 6.34 2.84 2.12
CA LEU A 93 5.86 3.74 1.08
C LEU A 93 4.97 4.87 1.61
N SER A 94 4.47 4.74 2.84
CA SER A 94 3.62 5.76 3.47
C SER A 94 4.36 6.68 4.43
N GLU A 95 5.66 6.61 4.50
CA GLU A 95 6.47 7.34 5.49
C GLU A 95 6.15 8.85 5.55
N GLY A 96 6.01 9.49 4.40
CA GLY A 96 5.70 10.92 4.33
C GLY A 96 4.23 11.29 4.53
N LEU A 97 3.34 10.32 4.60
CA LEU A 97 1.89 10.55 4.66
C LEU A 97 1.33 10.65 6.09
N ARG A 98 2.11 10.30 7.11
CA ARG A 98 1.70 10.33 8.53
C ARG A 98 0.41 9.55 8.79
N MET A 99 0.26 8.41 8.14
CA MET A 99 -0.87 7.50 8.34
C MET A 99 -0.43 6.27 9.13
N LYS A 100 -1.42 5.50 9.62
CA LYS A 100 -1.18 4.26 10.33
C LYS A 100 -1.77 3.08 9.57
N SER A 101 -1.05 1.97 9.60
CA SER A 101 -1.54 0.68 9.13
C SER A 101 -1.32 -0.37 10.21
N ILE A 102 -2.20 -1.34 10.28
CA ILE A 102 -2.04 -2.47 11.20
C ILE A 102 -2.27 -3.78 10.47
N ALA A 103 -1.59 -4.83 10.91
CA ALA A 103 -1.87 -6.19 10.49
C ALA A 103 -2.71 -6.86 11.58
N VAL A 104 -3.80 -7.50 11.16
CA VAL A 104 -4.70 -8.25 12.04
C VAL A 104 -4.63 -9.72 11.65
N TYR A 105 -4.31 -10.60 12.59
CA TYR A 105 -4.14 -12.02 12.33
C TYR A 105 -4.43 -12.86 13.58
N GLY A 106 -4.70 -14.15 13.38
CA GLY A 106 -4.86 -15.10 14.46
C GLY A 106 -3.54 -15.39 15.18
N GLY A 107 -3.62 -15.82 16.45
CA GLY A 107 -2.44 -16.13 17.26
C GLY A 107 -1.83 -14.92 17.98
N SER A 108 -2.42 -13.75 17.83
CA SER A 108 -2.08 -12.54 18.59
C SER A 108 -3.26 -12.16 19.49
N PRO A 109 -3.04 -11.51 20.64
CA PRO A 109 -4.13 -11.12 21.53
C PRO A 109 -5.15 -10.22 20.84
N ILE A 110 -6.40 -10.65 20.79
CA ILE A 110 -7.50 -9.91 20.16
C ILE A 110 -7.68 -8.55 20.81
N ARG A 111 -7.55 -8.46 22.13
CA ARG A 111 -7.68 -7.21 22.87
C ARG A 111 -6.70 -6.16 22.37
N ARG A 112 -5.45 -6.54 22.16
CA ARG A 112 -4.40 -5.64 21.65
C ARG A 112 -4.71 -5.14 20.24
N GLN A 113 -5.20 -6.03 19.39
CA GLN A 113 -5.60 -5.67 18.03
C GLN A 113 -6.77 -4.70 18.03
N ARG A 114 -7.76 -4.91 18.90
CA ARG A 114 -8.89 -3.97 19.08
C ARG A 114 -8.43 -2.60 19.55
N GLU A 115 -7.50 -2.54 20.49
CA GLU A 115 -6.93 -1.28 20.97
C GLU A 115 -6.23 -0.52 19.84
N GLU A 116 -5.46 -1.22 19.00
CA GLU A 116 -4.81 -0.62 17.84
C GLU A 116 -5.83 -0.11 16.81
N LEU A 117 -6.92 -0.85 16.57
CA LEU A 117 -7.99 -0.42 15.67
C LEU A 117 -8.71 0.84 16.19
N GLN A 118 -8.85 1.00 17.49
CA GLN A 118 -9.47 2.18 18.10
C GLN A 118 -8.65 3.46 17.89
N LYS A 119 -7.36 3.33 17.59
CA LYS A 119 -6.50 4.47 17.28
C LYS A 119 -6.75 5.06 15.88
N GLY A 120 -7.61 4.43 15.08
CA GLY A 120 -8.01 4.93 13.78
C GLY A 120 -6.96 4.77 12.68
N PRO A 121 -6.43 3.54 12.45
CA PRO A 121 -5.57 3.31 11.30
C PRO A 121 -6.34 3.49 10.00
N GLN A 122 -5.67 3.96 8.96
CA GLN A 122 -6.27 4.13 7.64
C GLN A 122 -6.31 2.81 6.84
N ILE A 123 -5.39 1.90 7.08
CA ILE A 123 -5.33 0.59 6.43
C ILE A 123 -5.21 -0.51 7.46
#